data_f121a9ae7b929abc291806daf205a8f4
#
_entry.id   f121a9ae7b929abc291806daf205a8f4
#
_cell.length_a   1.000
_cell.length_b   1.000
_cell.length_c   1.000
_cell.angle_alpha   90.00
_cell.angle_beta   90.00
_cell.angle_gamma   90.00
#
_symmetry.space_group_name_H-M   'P 1'
#
loop_
_entity.id
_entity.type
_entity.pdbx_description
1 polymer ?
#
loop_
_entity_poly.entity_id
_entity_poly.type
_entity_poly.pdbx_seq_one_letter_code
_entity_poly.pdbx_strand_id
1 'polypeptide(L)'
;MTAQQASAPAGPLLTLQDLAVSYRARRGPRAARQIRAVDGVSFSLGTGEILALVGESGCGKTSIVRAIARLEESAGGQVLFRGADITHARGSALRQLRRDIQVVFQDPFESLDPRLTAFDTVAESLLVHKIGDGKAGRREQVLTMLEQVGLHPAETIARRYPHQLSGGQRQRLVIAGAMVLSPDLVIADEPVSMLDVSLRAGILRLMLDLREKRGVSILFVTHDLSLAWVVADRVAVVYLGRIVEIGAADEIIRAPLHPYTRALVSVIPVPETTTTRRERILLRGEAPSASRIPAGCRFHPRCPLYRQLGEPERCRTEDPALAPSGNSEHTAACHFIKESD
;
A
#
# COMPACT_ATOMS: atom_id res chain seq x y z
N MET A 1 39.72 4.90 -3.15
CA MET A 1 39.05 4.25 -2.01
C MET A 1 37.71 3.72 -2.55
N THR A 2 37.67 2.44 -2.82
CA THR A 2 36.54 1.72 -3.42
C THR A 2 35.38 1.66 -2.43
N ALA A 3 34.25 2.26 -2.81
CA ALA A 3 32.99 2.13 -2.07
C ALA A 3 32.57 0.65 -2.11
N GLN A 4 32.57 0.03 -0.94
CA GLN A 4 32.03 -1.31 -0.75
C GLN A 4 30.52 -1.27 -1.05
N GLN A 5 30.11 -1.82 -2.20
CA GLN A 5 28.73 -2.16 -2.46
C GLN A 5 28.34 -3.22 -1.42
N ALA A 6 27.54 -2.80 -0.44
CA ALA A 6 26.88 -3.74 0.45
C ALA A 6 26.00 -4.64 -0.43
N SER A 7 26.31 -5.93 -0.47
CA SER A 7 25.50 -6.94 -1.15
C SER A 7 24.08 -6.86 -0.57
N ALA A 8 23.08 -6.65 -1.45
CA ALA A 8 21.68 -6.73 -1.07
C ALA A 8 21.41 -8.05 -0.34
N PRO A 9 20.64 -8.08 0.74
CA PRO A 9 20.32 -9.32 1.44
C PRO A 9 19.61 -10.27 0.46
N ALA A 10 20.03 -11.54 0.46
CA ALA A 10 19.57 -12.59 -0.46
C ALA A 10 18.11 -13.04 -0.20
N GLY A 11 17.17 -12.12 0.02
CA GLY A 11 15.78 -12.41 0.31
C GLY A 11 14.90 -11.15 0.24
N PRO A 12 13.56 -11.30 0.32
CA PRO A 12 12.64 -10.19 0.31
C PRO A 12 12.82 -9.31 1.55
N LEU A 13 12.63 -7.99 1.38
CA LEU A 13 12.69 -7.01 2.47
C LEU A 13 11.53 -7.21 3.46
N LEU A 14 10.32 -7.38 2.94
CA LEU A 14 9.10 -7.63 3.72
C LEU A 14 8.43 -8.91 3.22
N THR A 15 7.98 -9.75 4.14
CA THR A 15 7.16 -10.93 3.81
C THR A 15 5.99 -11.02 4.79
N LEU A 16 4.80 -11.15 4.25
CA LEU A 16 3.61 -11.51 5.01
C LEU A 16 3.29 -12.99 4.77
N GLN A 17 3.00 -13.71 5.83
CA GLN A 17 2.60 -15.11 5.78
C GLN A 17 1.28 -15.26 6.54
N ASP A 18 0.21 -15.56 5.80
CA ASP A 18 -1.14 -15.79 6.30
C ASP A 18 -1.66 -14.73 7.29
N LEU A 19 -1.28 -13.45 7.04
CA LEU A 19 -1.64 -12.36 7.93
C LEU A 19 -3.16 -12.26 8.08
N ALA A 20 -3.61 -12.24 9.34
CA ALA A 20 -4.99 -12.03 9.71
C ALA A 20 -5.13 -10.85 10.68
N VAL A 21 -6.13 -9.99 10.43
CA VAL A 21 -6.49 -8.86 11.30
C VAL A 21 -7.98 -8.87 11.55
N SER A 22 -8.37 -8.80 12.81
CA SER A 22 -9.77 -8.88 13.21
C SER A 22 -10.14 -7.81 14.23
N TYR A 23 -11.28 -7.18 14.03
CA TYR A 23 -11.85 -6.18 14.92
C TYR A 23 -13.06 -6.71 15.67
N ARG A 24 -13.22 -6.31 16.93
CA ARG A 24 -14.42 -6.62 17.71
C ARG A 24 -15.46 -5.53 17.49
N ALA A 25 -16.58 -5.87 16.87
CA ALA A 25 -17.70 -4.94 16.76
C ALA A 25 -18.38 -4.78 18.12
N ARG A 26 -18.26 -3.57 18.73
CA ARG A 26 -19.01 -3.19 19.95
C ARG A 26 -20.41 -2.73 19.54
N ARG A 27 -21.37 -3.62 19.36
CA ARG A 27 -22.78 -3.23 19.29
C ARG A 27 -23.68 -4.33 19.90
N GLY A 28 -24.28 -4.04 21.07
CA GLY A 28 -25.37 -4.76 21.69
C GLY A 28 -24.99 -5.91 22.64
N PRO A 29 -25.94 -6.38 23.49
CA PRO A 29 -25.71 -7.41 24.51
C PRO A 29 -25.60 -8.82 23.96
N ARG A 30 -25.66 -9.06 22.65
CA ARG A 30 -25.45 -10.35 21.99
C ARG A 30 -24.09 -10.39 21.34
N ALA A 31 -23.30 -11.41 21.68
CA ALA A 31 -21.96 -11.81 21.25
C ALA A 31 -21.23 -10.83 20.31
N ALA A 32 -20.11 -10.27 20.77
CA ALA A 32 -19.24 -9.40 19.98
C ALA A 32 -18.88 -10.09 18.64
N ARG A 33 -19.46 -9.60 17.54
CA ARG A 33 -19.18 -10.14 16.21
C ARG A 33 -17.77 -9.76 15.80
N GLN A 34 -16.94 -10.74 15.52
CA GLN A 34 -15.60 -10.51 15.02
C GLN A 34 -15.67 -10.17 13.53
N ILE A 35 -15.10 -9.02 13.14
CA ILE A 35 -14.98 -8.59 11.75
C ILE A 35 -13.57 -8.94 11.29
N ARG A 36 -13.44 -9.88 10.37
CA ARG A 36 -12.16 -10.25 9.75
C ARG A 36 -11.85 -9.26 8.61
N ALA A 37 -11.09 -8.22 8.92
CA ALA A 37 -10.70 -7.22 7.93
C ALA A 37 -9.59 -7.73 7.00
N VAL A 38 -8.70 -8.59 7.50
CA VAL A 38 -7.65 -9.31 6.75
C VAL A 38 -7.72 -10.78 7.15
N ASP A 39 -7.65 -11.68 6.18
CA ASP A 39 -7.89 -13.09 6.39
C ASP A 39 -6.98 -13.95 5.50
N GLY A 40 -5.74 -14.21 5.96
CA GLY A 40 -4.76 -15.05 5.28
C GLY A 40 -4.09 -14.35 4.10
N VAL A 41 -3.63 -13.11 4.29
CA VAL A 41 -2.90 -12.37 3.26
C VAL A 41 -1.42 -12.75 3.29
N SER A 42 -0.90 -13.21 2.15
CA SER A 42 0.50 -13.58 1.96
C SER A 42 1.06 -12.90 0.71
N PHE A 43 2.17 -12.20 0.85
CA PHE A 43 2.98 -11.64 -0.24
C PHE A 43 4.39 -11.31 0.22
N SER A 44 5.28 -11.05 -0.73
CA SER A 44 6.62 -10.52 -0.47
C SER A 44 6.84 -9.22 -1.21
N LEU A 45 7.70 -8.35 -0.66
CA LEU A 45 8.19 -7.12 -1.25
C LEU A 45 9.72 -7.16 -1.25
N GLY A 46 10.33 -6.99 -2.39
CA GLY A 46 11.79 -6.94 -2.57
C GLY A 46 12.40 -5.61 -2.14
N THR A 47 13.74 -5.58 -2.04
CA THR A 47 14.48 -4.34 -1.79
C THR A 47 14.45 -3.45 -3.03
N GLY A 48 14.10 -2.17 -2.87
CA GLY A 48 13.97 -1.21 -3.96
C GLY A 48 12.77 -1.44 -4.87
N GLU A 49 11.87 -2.36 -4.52
CA GLU A 49 10.63 -2.66 -5.24
C GLU A 49 9.50 -1.72 -4.81
N ILE A 50 8.59 -1.42 -5.74
CA ILE A 50 7.27 -0.85 -5.45
C ILE A 50 6.22 -1.91 -5.67
N LEU A 51 5.58 -2.38 -4.60
CA LEU A 51 4.40 -3.23 -4.66
C LEU A 51 3.15 -2.39 -4.39
N ALA A 52 2.18 -2.40 -5.30
CA ALA A 52 0.91 -1.74 -5.05
C ALA A 52 -0.13 -2.69 -4.46
N LEU A 53 -0.84 -2.26 -3.41
CA LEU A 53 -2.06 -2.89 -2.91
C LEU A 53 -3.27 -2.13 -3.43
N VAL A 54 -4.07 -2.77 -4.28
CA VAL A 54 -5.23 -2.14 -4.95
C VAL A 54 -6.53 -2.83 -4.56
N GLY A 55 -7.61 -2.07 -4.41
CA GLY A 55 -8.95 -2.61 -4.15
C GLY A 55 -9.92 -1.54 -3.67
N GLU A 56 -11.22 -1.86 -3.64
CA GLU A 56 -12.28 -0.96 -3.19
C GLU A 56 -12.07 -0.48 -1.74
N SER A 57 -12.70 0.64 -1.36
CA SER A 57 -12.67 1.12 0.02
C SER A 57 -13.23 0.06 0.98
N GLY A 58 -12.59 -0.10 2.15
CA GLY A 58 -13.00 -1.09 3.15
C GLY A 58 -12.60 -2.54 2.86
N CYS A 59 -11.84 -2.84 1.79
CA CYS A 59 -11.40 -4.21 1.49
C CYS A 59 -10.27 -4.75 2.39
N GLY A 60 -9.74 -3.94 3.33
CA GLY A 60 -8.72 -4.37 4.30
C GLY A 60 -7.32 -3.80 4.10
N LYS A 61 -7.05 -2.97 3.08
CA LYS A 61 -5.72 -2.41 2.78
C LYS A 61 -5.10 -1.67 3.96
N THR A 62 -5.81 -0.71 4.54
CA THR A 62 -5.35 0.05 5.71
C THR A 62 -5.12 -0.85 6.93
N SER A 63 -5.88 -1.94 7.08
CA SER A 63 -5.64 -2.92 8.16
C SER A 63 -4.34 -3.68 7.94
N ILE A 64 -4.00 -4.04 6.69
CA ILE A 64 -2.70 -4.62 6.34
C ILE A 64 -1.58 -3.63 6.68
N VAL A 65 -1.69 -2.37 6.26
CA VAL A 65 -0.73 -1.29 6.56
C VAL A 65 -0.49 -1.16 8.06
N ARG A 66 -1.58 -1.05 8.84
CA ARG A 66 -1.49 -0.90 10.30
C ARG A 66 -0.85 -2.10 10.99
N ALA A 67 -1.10 -3.32 10.51
CA ALA A 67 -0.46 -4.51 11.03
C ALA A 67 1.04 -4.55 10.75
N ILE A 68 1.48 -4.21 9.52
CA ILE A 68 2.90 -4.11 9.16
C ILE A 68 3.61 -3.04 10.00
N ALA A 69 3.01 -1.86 10.15
CA ALA A 69 3.55 -0.77 10.96
C ALA A 69 3.46 -1.00 12.48
N ARG A 70 2.92 -2.14 12.92
CA ARG A 70 2.69 -2.46 14.34
C ARG A 70 1.85 -1.39 15.06
N LEU A 71 0.89 -0.80 14.35
CA LEU A 71 -0.14 0.09 14.89
C LEU A 71 -1.41 -0.69 15.27
N GLU A 72 -1.56 -1.90 14.72
CA GLU A 72 -2.65 -2.84 15.02
C GLU A 72 -2.04 -4.23 15.30
N GLU A 73 -2.62 -4.99 16.22
CA GLU A 73 -2.18 -6.35 16.49
C GLU A 73 -2.77 -7.32 15.45
N SER A 74 -1.93 -8.23 14.93
CA SER A 74 -2.40 -9.33 14.08
C SER A 74 -3.17 -10.35 14.91
N ALA A 75 -4.25 -10.89 14.33
CA ALA A 75 -5.02 -11.99 14.90
C ALA A 75 -4.43 -13.37 14.53
N GLY A 76 -3.50 -13.41 13.56
CA GLY A 76 -2.81 -14.61 13.11
C GLY A 76 -1.82 -14.28 11.99
N GLY A 77 -1.02 -15.27 11.61
CA GLY A 77 0.01 -15.13 10.60
C GLY A 77 1.27 -14.44 11.12
N GLN A 78 2.21 -14.17 10.22
CA GLN A 78 3.51 -13.57 10.53
C GLN A 78 3.83 -12.41 9.58
N VAL A 79 4.56 -11.42 10.12
CA VAL A 79 5.18 -10.34 9.37
C VAL A 79 6.68 -10.45 9.58
N LEU A 80 7.41 -10.70 8.49
CA LEU A 80 8.87 -10.78 8.50
C LEU A 80 9.45 -9.54 7.83
N PHE A 81 10.38 -8.88 8.49
CA PHE A 81 11.13 -7.75 7.94
C PHE A 81 12.61 -8.07 7.94
N ARG A 82 13.26 -8.06 6.77
CA ARG A 82 14.65 -8.56 6.57
C ARG A 82 14.84 -9.98 7.12
N GLY A 83 13.82 -10.83 6.96
CA GLY A 83 13.83 -12.21 7.47
C GLY A 83 13.55 -12.38 8.97
N ALA A 84 13.51 -11.29 9.74
CA ALA A 84 13.20 -11.33 11.18
C ALA A 84 11.68 -11.20 11.41
N ASP A 85 11.11 -12.02 12.28
CA ASP A 85 9.71 -11.91 12.68
C ASP A 85 9.49 -10.68 13.57
N ILE A 86 8.68 -9.75 13.05
CA ILE A 86 8.31 -8.49 13.71
C ILE A 86 6.86 -8.49 14.24
N THR A 87 6.15 -9.60 14.08
CA THR A 87 4.71 -9.73 14.37
C THR A 87 4.34 -9.26 15.77
N HIS A 88 5.23 -9.49 16.74
CA HIS A 88 5.01 -9.10 18.14
C HIS A 88 6.09 -8.18 18.68
N ALA A 89 6.83 -7.46 17.82
CA ALA A 89 7.88 -6.55 18.24
C ALA A 89 7.37 -5.50 19.25
N ARG A 90 8.14 -5.27 20.32
CA ARG A 90 7.83 -4.33 21.42
C ARG A 90 9.12 -3.60 21.87
N GLY A 91 8.94 -2.56 22.68
CA GLY A 91 10.06 -1.85 23.32
C GLY A 91 11.08 -1.30 22.32
N SER A 92 12.37 -1.60 22.55
CA SER A 92 13.47 -1.12 21.69
C SER A 92 13.41 -1.66 20.26
N ALA A 93 13.02 -2.93 20.08
CA ALA A 93 12.86 -3.53 18.76
C ALA A 93 11.77 -2.81 17.94
N LEU A 94 10.63 -2.49 18.55
CA LEU A 94 9.57 -1.70 17.89
C LEU A 94 10.04 -0.29 17.56
N ARG A 95 10.85 0.33 18.44
CA ARG A 95 11.40 1.65 18.18
C ARG A 95 12.35 1.64 16.98
N GLN A 96 13.21 0.62 16.86
CA GLN A 96 14.09 0.44 15.71
C GLN A 96 13.27 0.20 14.45
N LEU A 97 12.27 -0.68 14.50
CA LEU A 97 11.38 -0.97 13.38
C LEU A 97 10.71 0.30 12.85
N ARG A 98 10.24 1.18 13.74
CA ARG A 98 9.63 2.47 13.37
C ARG A 98 10.60 3.47 12.78
N ARG A 99 11.91 3.25 12.86
CA ARG A 99 12.90 3.99 12.10
C ARG A 99 13.02 3.47 10.68
N ASP A 100 13.01 2.14 10.53
CA ASP A 100 13.29 1.46 9.28
C ASP A 100 12.04 1.33 8.39
N ILE A 101 10.83 1.36 9.00
CA ILE A 101 9.53 1.36 8.32
C ILE A 101 8.79 2.64 8.66
N GLN A 102 8.53 3.47 7.65
CA GLN A 102 7.79 4.73 7.78
C GLN A 102 6.43 4.65 7.06
N VAL A 103 5.45 5.38 7.56
CA VAL A 103 4.09 5.41 7.00
C VAL A 103 3.73 6.84 6.60
N VAL A 104 3.32 7.01 5.36
CA VAL A 104 2.67 8.24 4.85
C VAL A 104 1.18 7.94 4.79
N PHE A 105 0.40 8.57 5.67
CA PHE A 105 -1.05 8.38 5.74
C PHE A 105 -1.80 9.21 4.70
N GLN A 106 -3.05 8.83 4.46
CA GLN A 106 -3.94 9.37 3.43
C GLN A 106 -4.19 10.87 3.58
N ASP A 107 -4.40 11.37 4.79
CA ASP A 107 -4.72 12.78 5.05
C ASP A 107 -3.53 13.53 5.64
N PRO A 108 -2.89 14.44 4.86
CA PRO A 108 -1.81 15.27 5.38
C PRO A 108 -2.29 16.30 6.41
N PHE A 109 -3.59 16.63 6.44
CA PHE A 109 -4.13 17.58 7.44
C PHE A 109 -4.23 16.93 8.81
N GLU A 110 -4.62 15.66 8.89
CA GLU A 110 -4.66 14.91 10.15
C GLU A 110 -3.27 14.47 10.61
N SER A 111 -2.31 14.36 9.70
CA SER A 111 -0.94 13.90 9.98
C SER A 111 -0.02 14.98 10.51
N LEU A 112 -0.34 16.27 10.31
CA LEU A 112 0.50 17.40 10.70
C LEU A 112 -0.07 18.13 11.93
N ASP A 113 0.74 18.28 12.99
CA ASP A 113 0.37 19.15 14.12
C ASP A 113 0.41 20.62 13.67
N PRO A 114 -0.73 21.35 13.69
CA PRO A 114 -0.78 22.74 13.23
C PRO A 114 0.06 23.72 14.05
N ARG A 115 0.53 23.30 15.23
CA ARG A 115 1.35 24.11 16.15
C ARG A 115 2.84 23.99 15.87
N LEU A 116 3.27 22.99 15.09
CA LEU A 116 4.66 22.76 14.72
C LEU A 116 4.98 23.46 13.40
N THR A 117 6.18 24.01 13.29
CA THR A 117 6.69 24.50 12.00
C THR A 117 7.05 23.31 11.09
N ALA A 118 7.24 23.58 9.80
CA ALA A 118 7.72 22.56 8.85
C ALA A 118 9.08 21.98 9.30
N PHE A 119 9.94 22.81 9.88
CA PHE A 119 11.19 22.37 10.48
C PHE A 119 10.97 21.40 11.63
N ASP A 120 10.13 21.78 12.60
CA ASP A 120 9.88 20.99 13.80
C ASP A 120 9.24 19.65 13.45
N THR A 121 8.31 19.63 12.49
CA THR A 121 7.66 18.42 11.98
C THR A 121 8.66 17.40 11.44
N VAL A 122 9.63 17.84 10.62
CA VAL A 122 10.65 16.94 10.07
C VAL A 122 11.70 16.58 11.13
N ALA A 123 12.08 17.55 11.98
CA ALA A 123 13.08 17.34 13.03
C ALA A 123 12.60 16.40 14.14
N GLU A 124 11.29 16.29 14.39
CA GLU A 124 10.72 15.44 15.43
C GLU A 124 11.19 13.99 15.31
N SER A 125 11.15 13.43 14.11
CA SER A 125 11.61 12.06 13.85
C SER A 125 13.08 11.87 14.22
N LEU A 126 13.95 12.84 13.87
CA LEU A 126 15.37 12.82 14.23
C LEU A 126 15.58 12.91 15.74
N LEU A 127 14.79 13.74 16.44
CA LEU A 127 14.86 13.90 17.89
C LEU A 127 14.43 12.63 18.62
N VAL A 128 13.32 12.02 18.22
CA VAL A 128 12.82 10.78 18.81
C VAL A 128 13.84 9.65 18.68
N HIS A 129 14.50 9.55 17.53
CA HIS A 129 15.50 8.51 17.27
C HIS A 129 16.93 8.91 17.66
N LYS A 130 17.12 10.12 18.21
CA LYS A 130 18.43 10.66 18.63
C LYS A 130 19.47 10.67 17.49
N ILE A 131 19.04 11.07 16.29
CA ILE A 131 19.86 11.15 15.09
C ILE A 131 20.33 12.60 14.86
N GLY A 132 21.54 12.75 14.29
CA GLY A 132 22.16 14.02 13.96
C GLY A 132 23.11 14.54 15.03
N ASP A 133 24.20 15.18 14.58
CA ASP A 133 25.28 15.74 15.43
C ASP A 133 24.84 17.10 16.02
N GLY A 134 24.08 17.03 17.10
CA GLY A 134 23.58 18.22 17.80
C GLY A 134 22.52 19.00 17.00
N LYS A 135 22.34 20.29 17.33
CA LYS A 135 21.32 21.14 16.69
C LYS A 135 21.70 21.49 15.24
N ALA A 136 22.98 21.73 14.97
CA ALA A 136 23.46 22.11 13.65
C ALA A 136 23.30 20.97 12.62
N GLY A 137 23.76 19.77 12.96
CA GLY A 137 23.63 18.61 12.06
C GLY A 137 22.18 18.23 11.77
N ARG A 138 21.29 18.30 12.78
CA ARG A 138 19.84 18.11 12.53
C ARG A 138 19.25 19.17 11.61
N ARG A 139 19.66 20.46 11.79
CA ARG A 139 19.20 21.53 10.92
C ARG A 139 19.59 21.28 9.46
N GLU A 140 20.83 20.89 9.22
CA GLU A 140 21.32 20.55 7.88
C GLU A 140 20.53 19.39 7.26
N GLN A 141 20.31 18.32 8.02
CA GLN A 141 19.52 17.17 7.54
C GLN A 141 18.09 17.55 7.18
N VAL A 142 17.42 18.35 8.01
CA VAL A 142 16.06 18.82 7.74
C VAL A 142 16.01 19.69 6.49
N LEU A 143 16.88 20.68 6.37
CA LEU A 143 16.90 21.58 5.19
C LEU A 143 17.21 20.82 3.91
N THR A 144 18.19 19.91 3.95
CA THR A 144 18.51 19.04 2.82
C THR A 144 17.30 18.19 2.42
N MET A 145 16.55 17.63 3.40
CA MET A 145 15.37 16.84 3.10
C MET A 145 14.25 17.69 2.48
N LEU A 146 14.01 18.90 3.00
CA LEU A 146 13.03 19.83 2.41
C LEU A 146 13.35 20.15 0.96
N GLU A 147 14.63 20.42 0.64
CA GLU A 147 15.08 20.64 -0.74
C GLU A 147 14.84 19.39 -1.62
N GLN A 148 15.16 18.20 -1.12
CA GLN A 148 15.01 16.95 -1.87
C GLN A 148 13.55 16.60 -2.20
N VAL A 149 12.61 16.97 -1.33
CA VAL A 149 11.18 16.80 -1.63
C VAL A 149 10.60 17.96 -2.45
N GLY A 150 11.44 18.92 -2.87
CA GLY A 150 11.03 20.05 -3.71
C GLY A 150 10.27 21.15 -2.95
N LEU A 151 10.59 21.35 -1.68
CA LEU A 151 10.11 22.46 -0.86
C LEU A 151 11.14 23.59 -0.83
N HIS A 152 11.13 24.41 -1.88
CA HIS A 152 12.09 25.50 -2.11
C HIS A 152 11.51 26.90 -1.83
N PRO A 153 12.30 27.84 -1.30
CA PRO A 153 13.58 27.67 -0.60
C PRO A 153 13.38 27.03 0.76
N ALA A 154 14.18 26.00 1.10
CA ALA A 154 14.00 25.23 2.33
C ALA A 154 14.00 26.08 3.60
N GLU A 155 14.91 27.07 3.69
CA GLU A 155 15.02 28.01 4.83
C GLU A 155 13.71 28.79 5.07
N THR A 156 13.03 29.19 4.02
CA THR A 156 11.77 29.93 4.10
C THR A 156 10.62 28.99 4.48
N ILE A 157 10.55 27.82 3.85
CA ILE A 157 9.50 26.82 4.11
C ILE A 157 9.64 26.27 5.53
N ALA A 158 10.86 26.01 6.00
CA ALA A 158 11.13 25.50 7.34
C ALA A 158 10.47 26.30 8.48
N ARG A 159 10.30 27.61 8.29
CA ARG A 159 9.66 28.49 9.28
C ARG A 159 8.14 28.57 9.19
N ARG A 160 7.54 28.00 8.13
CA ARG A 160 6.09 28.04 7.92
C ARG A 160 5.38 26.99 8.76
N TYR A 161 4.15 27.30 9.11
CA TYR A 161 3.22 26.34 9.73
C TYR A 161 2.40 25.61 8.65
N PRO A 162 1.83 24.43 8.94
CA PRO A 162 1.03 23.66 7.98
C PRO A 162 -0.09 24.48 7.31
N HIS A 163 -0.78 25.36 8.05
CA HIS A 163 -1.84 26.19 7.50
C HIS A 163 -1.37 27.24 6.49
N GLN A 164 -0.07 27.52 6.44
CA GLN A 164 0.56 28.44 5.48
C GLN A 164 1.10 27.73 4.21
N LEU A 165 0.89 26.41 4.13
CA LEU A 165 1.35 25.58 3.02
C LEU A 165 0.16 25.14 2.14
N SER A 166 0.38 25.02 0.82
CA SER A 166 -0.60 24.39 -0.08
C SER A 166 -0.76 22.90 0.18
N GLY A 167 -1.83 22.26 -0.32
CA GLY A 167 -2.05 20.82 -0.16
C GLY A 167 -0.87 19.97 -0.65
N GLY A 168 -0.32 20.28 -1.83
CA GLY A 168 0.85 19.58 -2.35
C GLY A 168 2.12 19.84 -1.52
N GLN A 169 2.29 21.04 -0.95
CA GLN A 169 3.41 21.34 -0.03
C GLN A 169 3.28 20.58 1.28
N ARG A 170 2.06 20.45 1.84
CA ARG A 170 1.82 19.63 3.04
C ARG A 170 2.14 18.16 2.78
N GLN A 171 1.72 17.62 1.65
CA GLN A 171 2.04 16.24 1.27
C GLN A 171 3.54 16.01 1.15
N ARG A 172 4.27 16.93 0.51
CA ARG A 172 5.74 16.89 0.45
C ARG A 172 6.38 16.98 1.84
N LEU A 173 5.80 17.76 2.76
CA LEU A 173 6.28 17.86 4.13
C LEU A 173 6.09 16.54 4.90
N VAL A 174 4.95 15.87 4.75
CA VAL A 174 4.70 14.54 5.35
C VAL A 174 5.72 13.53 4.81
N ILE A 175 5.95 13.52 3.49
CA ILE A 175 6.97 12.67 2.85
C ILE A 175 8.37 13.00 3.40
N ALA A 176 8.71 14.28 3.58
CA ALA A 176 9.99 14.68 4.18
C ALA A 176 10.17 14.12 5.59
N GLY A 177 9.14 14.21 6.43
CA GLY A 177 9.13 13.66 7.79
C GLY A 177 9.35 12.14 7.83
N ALA A 178 8.79 11.41 6.86
CA ALA A 178 9.02 9.98 6.72
C ALA A 178 10.44 9.67 6.20
N MET A 179 10.91 10.42 5.21
CA MET A 179 12.18 10.14 4.51
C MET A 179 13.44 10.61 5.24
N VAL A 180 13.32 11.53 6.21
CA VAL A 180 14.49 12.10 6.92
C VAL A 180 15.26 11.05 7.72
N LEU A 181 14.61 9.96 8.13
CA LEU A 181 15.22 8.83 8.81
C LEU A 181 15.96 7.87 7.88
N SER A 182 15.88 8.08 6.55
CA SER A 182 16.39 7.15 5.52
C SER A 182 15.86 5.73 5.74
N PRO A 183 14.53 5.53 5.74
CA PRO A 183 13.93 4.22 5.97
C PRO A 183 14.21 3.26 4.80
N ASP A 184 14.17 1.95 5.05
CA ASP A 184 14.24 0.94 3.99
C ASP A 184 12.89 0.69 3.33
N LEU A 185 11.80 0.90 4.08
CA LEU A 185 10.43 0.73 3.62
C LEU A 185 9.59 1.97 3.92
N VAL A 186 8.94 2.51 2.90
CA VAL A 186 7.87 3.48 3.05
C VAL A 186 6.54 2.84 2.67
N ILE A 187 5.57 2.88 3.57
CA ILE A 187 4.20 2.50 3.30
C ILE A 187 3.43 3.77 3.01
N ALA A 188 2.95 3.92 1.78
CA ALA A 188 2.20 5.09 1.33
C ALA A 188 0.72 4.71 1.19
N ASP A 189 -0.09 5.04 2.21
CA ASP A 189 -1.52 4.74 2.25
C ASP A 189 -2.30 5.89 1.59
N GLU A 190 -2.73 5.68 0.35
CA GLU A 190 -3.46 6.64 -0.51
C GLU A 190 -2.81 8.04 -0.60
N PRO A 191 -1.50 8.14 -0.88
CA PRO A 191 -0.70 9.35 -0.69
C PRO A 191 -1.09 10.53 -1.61
N VAL A 192 -1.99 10.32 -2.57
CA VAL A 192 -2.42 11.33 -3.55
C VAL A 192 -3.94 11.49 -3.64
N SER A 193 -4.72 10.79 -2.82
CA SER A 193 -6.20 10.78 -2.91
C SER A 193 -6.83 12.16 -2.66
N MET A 194 -6.24 12.95 -1.76
CA MET A 194 -6.72 14.29 -1.37
C MET A 194 -6.17 15.43 -2.25
N LEU A 195 -5.41 15.11 -3.31
CA LEU A 195 -4.79 16.09 -4.18
C LEU A 195 -5.53 16.20 -5.52
N ASP A 196 -5.50 17.39 -6.12
CA ASP A 196 -5.94 17.57 -7.50
C ASP A 196 -5.01 16.84 -8.49
N VAL A 197 -5.51 16.61 -9.71
CA VAL A 197 -4.84 15.79 -10.72
C VAL A 197 -3.43 16.29 -11.04
N SER A 198 -3.22 17.61 -11.08
CA SER A 198 -1.93 18.21 -11.41
C SER A 198 -0.87 17.98 -10.34
N LEU A 199 -1.27 18.04 -9.07
CA LEU A 199 -0.38 17.79 -7.92
C LEU A 199 -0.07 16.30 -7.74
N ARG A 200 -1.01 15.39 -8.10
CA ARG A 200 -0.78 13.94 -8.03
C ARG A 200 0.47 13.50 -8.78
N ALA A 201 0.59 13.92 -10.04
CA ALA A 201 1.75 13.58 -10.87
C ALA A 201 3.07 14.02 -10.23
N GLY A 202 3.11 15.21 -9.62
CA GLY A 202 4.28 15.73 -8.93
C GLY A 202 4.67 14.92 -7.68
N ILE A 203 3.71 14.38 -6.93
CA ILE A 203 3.98 13.51 -5.77
C ILE A 203 4.42 12.11 -6.22
N LEU A 204 3.78 11.53 -7.23
CA LEU A 204 4.18 10.22 -7.76
C LEU A 204 5.61 10.28 -8.32
N ARG A 205 5.95 11.34 -9.08
CA ARG A 205 7.32 11.54 -9.56
C ARG A 205 8.32 11.66 -8.41
N LEU A 206 7.99 12.42 -7.36
CA LEU A 206 8.82 12.51 -6.17
C LEU A 206 9.07 11.14 -5.53
N MET A 207 8.05 10.29 -5.40
CA MET A 207 8.19 8.95 -4.83
C MET A 207 9.12 8.06 -5.68
N LEU A 208 8.98 8.10 -7.00
CA LEU A 208 9.87 7.39 -7.93
C LEU A 208 11.31 7.90 -7.82
N ASP A 209 11.52 9.22 -7.79
CA ASP A 209 12.85 9.83 -7.63
C ASP A 209 13.50 9.45 -6.28
N LEU A 210 12.73 9.38 -5.19
CA LEU A 210 13.21 8.95 -3.89
C LEU A 210 13.59 7.45 -3.89
N ARG A 211 12.77 6.59 -4.52
CA ARG A 211 13.12 5.19 -4.75
C ARG A 211 14.43 5.05 -5.49
N GLU A 212 14.57 5.70 -6.63
CA GLU A 212 15.75 5.60 -7.49
C GLU A 212 17.03 6.12 -6.80
N LYS A 213 16.95 7.28 -6.15
CA LYS A 213 18.10 7.94 -5.54
C LYS A 213 18.50 7.35 -4.18
N ARG A 214 17.57 6.79 -3.42
CA ARG A 214 17.78 6.30 -2.07
C ARG A 214 17.63 4.79 -1.88
N GLY A 215 17.18 4.07 -2.92
CA GLY A 215 16.95 2.63 -2.86
C GLY A 215 15.81 2.21 -1.93
N VAL A 216 14.92 3.13 -1.55
CA VAL A 216 13.81 2.85 -0.64
C VAL A 216 12.78 1.94 -1.34
N SER A 217 12.29 0.93 -0.62
CA SER A 217 11.17 0.09 -1.08
C SER A 217 9.85 0.75 -0.71
N ILE A 218 8.82 0.59 -1.54
CA ILE A 218 7.54 1.27 -1.31
C ILE A 218 6.39 0.25 -1.36
N LEU A 219 5.59 0.21 -0.30
CA LEU A 219 4.27 -0.41 -0.34
C LEU A 219 3.25 0.69 -0.65
N PHE A 220 2.79 0.74 -1.90
CA PHE A 220 1.89 1.77 -2.40
C PHE A 220 0.45 1.31 -2.32
N VAL A 221 -0.36 1.93 -1.47
CA VAL A 221 -1.77 1.56 -1.29
C VAL A 221 -2.66 2.57 -2.00
N THR A 222 -3.57 2.08 -2.84
CA THR A 222 -4.51 2.92 -3.57
C THR A 222 -5.79 2.16 -3.92
N HIS A 223 -6.87 2.89 -4.21
CA HIS A 223 -8.06 2.33 -4.86
C HIS A 223 -8.04 2.53 -6.38
N ASP A 224 -7.08 3.27 -6.91
CA ASP A 224 -6.95 3.59 -8.33
C ASP A 224 -5.86 2.71 -8.98
N LEU A 225 -6.29 1.72 -9.75
CA LEU A 225 -5.40 0.78 -10.44
C LEU A 225 -4.55 1.47 -11.52
N SER A 226 -5.03 2.61 -12.08
CA SER A 226 -4.26 3.37 -13.07
C SER A 226 -3.03 4.03 -12.44
N LEU A 227 -3.15 4.54 -11.22
CA LEU A 227 -2.02 5.08 -10.47
C LEU A 227 -1.02 3.96 -10.10
N ALA A 228 -1.53 2.80 -9.67
CA ALA A 228 -0.70 1.64 -9.37
C ALA A 228 0.12 1.22 -10.59
N TRP A 229 -0.49 1.16 -11.78
CA TRP A 229 0.20 0.82 -13.02
C TRP A 229 1.35 1.76 -13.37
N VAL A 230 1.19 3.06 -13.11
CA VAL A 230 2.23 4.07 -13.43
C VAL A 230 3.47 3.95 -12.54
N VAL A 231 3.31 3.50 -11.28
CA VAL A 231 4.40 3.58 -10.29
C VAL A 231 4.92 2.23 -9.82
N ALA A 232 4.12 1.15 -9.88
CA ALA A 232 4.46 -0.11 -9.25
C ALA A 232 5.15 -1.08 -10.22
N ASP A 233 6.06 -1.88 -9.66
CA ASP A 233 6.66 -3.03 -10.36
C ASP A 233 5.69 -4.20 -10.35
N ARG A 234 5.01 -4.44 -9.21
CA ARG A 234 3.99 -5.47 -9.03
C ARG A 234 2.73 -4.90 -8.37
N VAL A 235 1.60 -5.53 -8.65
CA VAL A 235 0.30 -5.18 -8.09
C VAL A 235 -0.32 -6.39 -7.42
N ALA A 236 -0.83 -6.21 -6.20
CA ALA A 236 -1.67 -7.17 -5.49
C ALA A 236 -3.08 -6.57 -5.35
N VAL A 237 -4.05 -7.25 -5.93
CA VAL A 237 -5.47 -6.84 -5.89
C VAL A 237 -6.13 -7.47 -4.69
N VAL A 238 -6.71 -6.63 -3.83
CA VAL A 238 -7.33 -7.04 -2.56
C VAL A 238 -8.85 -6.93 -2.65
N TYR A 239 -9.54 -8.00 -2.27
CA TYR A 239 -10.99 -8.02 -2.17
C TYR A 239 -11.44 -8.71 -0.86
N LEU A 240 -12.25 -8.03 -0.05
CA LEU A 240 -12.77 -8.52 1.24
C LEU A 240 -11.71 -9.22 2.11
N GLY A 241 -10.56 -8.56 2.30
CA GLY A 241 -9.49 -9.03 3.18
C GLY A 241 -8.61 -10.14 2.61
N ARG A 242 -8.70 -10.46 1.32
CA ARG A 242 -7.82 -11.42 0.64
C ARG A 242 -7.20 -10.84 -0.62
N ILE A 243 -6.02 -11.31 -0.98
CA ILE A 243 -5.45 -11.09 -2.30
C ILE A 243 -6.18 -12.02 -3.26
N VAL A 244 -6.79 -11.45 -4.30
CA VAL A 244 -7.49 -12.19 -5.34
C VAL A 244 -6.66 -12.33 -6.62
N GLU A 245 -5.67 -11.46 -6.80
CA GLU A 245 -4.72 -11.53 -7.91
C GLU A 245 -3.44 -10.79 -7.56
N ILE A 246 -2.28 -11.32 -7.93
CA ILE A 246 -0.98 -10.68 -7.78
C ILE A 246 -0.06 -11.05 -8.94
N GLY A 247 0.65 -10.06 -9.47
CA GLY A 247 1.58 -10.23 -10.59
C GLY A 247 2.30 -8.95 -10.94
N ALA A 248 3.10 -8.96 -12.02
CA ALA A 248 3.71 -7.76 -12.55
C ALA A 248 2.63 -6.73 -12.95
N ALA A 249 2.90 -5.44 -12.77
CA ALA A 249 1.90 -4.41 -13.02
C ALA A 249 1.36 -4.44 -14.46
N ASP A 250 2.23 -4.67 -15.43
CA ASP A 250 1.83 -4.80 -16.84
C ASP A 250 0.97 -6.04 -17.12
N GLU A 251 1.23 -7.18 -16.45
CA GLU A 251 0.42 -8.39 -16.60
C GLU A 251 -0.99 -8.17 -16.04
N ILE A 252 -1.10 -7.59 -14.85
CA ILE A 252 -2.38 -7.27 -14.20
C ILE A 252 -3.25 -6.36 -15.09
N ILE A 253 -2.64 -5.42 -15.84
CA ILE A 253 -3.39 -4.49 -16.69
C ILE A 253 -3.70 -5.07 -18.06
N ARG A 254 -2.76 -5.80 -18.66
CA ARG A 254 -2.89 -6.30 -20.05
C ARG A 254 -3.66 -7.61 -20.12
N ALA A 255 -3.44 -8.50 -19.16
CA ALA A 255 -4.00 -9.84 -19.10
C ALA A 255 -4.53 -10.18 -17.69
N PRO A 256 -5.51 -9.42 -17.15
CA PRO A 256 -6.09 -9.70 -15.84
C PRO A 256 -6.78 -11.06 -15.82
N LEU A 257 -6.50 -11.86 -14.80
CA LEU A 257 -7.00 -13.21 -14.66
C LEU A 257 -8.30 -13.28 -13.85
N HIS A 258 -8.36 -12.53 -12.74
CA HIS A 258 -9.53 -12.58 -11.86
C HIS A 258 -10.65 -11.67 -12.39
N PRO A 259 -11.93 -12.12 -12.40
CA PRO A 259 -13.05 -11.31 -12.92
C PRO A 259 -13.23 -9.95 -12.22
N TYR A 260 -12.83 -9.82 -10.96
CA TYR A 260 -12.81 -8.53 -10.26
C TYR A 260 -11.75 -7.58 -10.84
N THR A 261 -10.54 -8.06 -11.07
CA THR A 261 -9.45 -7.28 -11.70
C THR A 261 -9.83 -6.85 -13.11
N ARG A 262 -10.46 -7.73 -13.89
CA ARG A 262 -10.99 -7.39 -15.23
C ARG A 262 -11.98 -6.22 -15.16
N ALA A 263 -12.88 -6.24 -14.18
CA ALA A 263 -13.80 -5.14 -13.96
C ALA A 263 -13.09 -3.84 -13.60
N LEU A 264 -12.09 -3.88 -12.72
CA LEU A 264 -11.28 -2.70 -12.37
C LEU A 264 -10.51 -2.16 -13.59
N VAL A 265 -9.90 -3.04 -14.38
CA VAL A 265 -9.16 -2.66 -15.60
C VAL A 265 -10.08 -2.09 -16.68
N SER A 266 -11.33 -2.58 -16.79
CA SER A 266 -12.29 -2.15 -17.82
C SER A 266 -12.68 -0.68 -17.73
N VAL A 267 -12.47 -0.03 -16.58
CA VAL A 267 -12.78 1.40 -16.37
C VAL A 267 -11.57 2.32 -16.51
N ILE A 268 -10.35 1.75 -16.67
CA ILE A 268 -9.13 2.54 -16.87
C ILE A 268 -9.16 3.16 -18.28
N PRO A 269 -8.98 4.48 -18.41
CA PRO A 269 -8.81 5.11 -19.70
C PRO A 269 -7.49 4.66 -20.35
N VAL A 270 -7.57 3.93 -21.45
CA VAL A 270 -6.37 3.59 -22.25
C VAL A 270 -6.29 4.63 -23.37
N PRO A 271 -5.11 5.27 -23.61
CA PRO A 271 -4.94 6.13 -24.77
C PRO A 271 -5.25 5.34 -26.05
N GLU A 272 -6.16 5.84 -26.85
CA GLU A 272 -6.65 5.19 -28.07
C GLU A 272 -5.55 5.14 -29.15
N THR A 273 -4.74 4.09 -29.12
CA THR A 273 -3.91 3.70 -30.27
C THR A 273 -4.38 2.38 -30.89
N THR A 274 -5.39 1.74 -30.32
CA THR A 274 -5.96 0.47 -30.79
C THR A 274 -7.48 0.58 -30.94
N THR A 275 -7.98 0.09 -32.07
CA THR A 275 -9.38 0.11 -32.54
C THR A 275 -10.37 -0.70 -31.69
N THR A 276 -9.94 -1.30 -30.59
CA THR A 276 -10.79 -2.11 -29.70
C THR A 276 -11.05 -1.37 -28.37
N ARG A 277 -12.18 -0.65 -28.35
CA ARG A 277 -12.74 -0.09 -27.11
C ARG A 277 -13.08 -1.25 -26.16
N ARG A 278 -12.41 -1.34 -25.02
CA ARG A 278 -12.76 -2.34 -23.98
C ARG A 278 -14.19 -2.06 -23.51
N GLU A 279 -15.04 -3.07 -23.53
CA GLU A 279 -16.37 -2.96 -22.92
C GLU A 279 -16.24 -2.78 -21.42
N ARG A 280 -16.96 -1.79 -20.86
CA ARG A 280 -16.99 -1.58 -19.41
C ARG A 280 -17.75 -2.71 -18.73
N ILE A 281 -17.12 -3.37 -17.81
CA ILE A 281 -17.72 -4.40 -16.98
C ILE A 281 -18.36 -3.75 -15.76
N LEU A 282 -19.71 -3.66 -15.74
CA LEU A 282 -20.45 -3.11 -14.62
C LEU A 282 -20.69 -4.19 -13.57
N LEU A 283 -20.05 -4.02 -12.41
CA LEU A 283 -20.32 -4.89 -11.26
C LEU A 283 -21.68 -4.58 -10.65
N ARG A 284 -22.50 -5.58 -10.42
CA ARG A 284 -23.83 -5.43 -9.82
C ARG A 284 -23.74 -5.48 -8.29
N GLY A 285 -24.47 -4.58 -7.63
CA GLY A 285 -24.55 -4.49 -6.19
C GLY A 285 -23.32 -3.87 -5.53
N GLU A 286 -23.45 -3.58 -4.25
CA GLU A 286 -22.37 -3.08 -3.42
C GLU A 286 -21.42 -4.19 -2.97
N ALA A 287 -20.19 -3.84 -2.60
CA ALA A 287 -19.26 -4.78 -1.98
C ALA A 287 -19.86 -5.31 -0.67
N PRO A 288 -19.88 -6.63 -0.45
CA PRO A 288 -20.35 -7.18 0.81
C PRO A 288 -19.54 -6.61 1.99
N SER A 289 -20.21 -6.47 3.13
CA SER A 289 -19.52 -6.03 4.34
C SER A 289 -18.55 -7.10 4.85
N ALA A 290 -17.38 -6.71 5.32
CA ALA A 290 -16.42 -7.59 6.01
C ALA A 290 -17.03 -8.30 7.24
N SER A 291 -18.21 -7.85 7.69
CA SER A 291 -19.00 -8.54 8.72
C SER A 291 -19.87 -9.67 8.19
N ARG A 292 -20.05 -9.79 6.86
CA ARG A 292 -20.86 -10.83 6.20
C ARG A 292 -20.14 -11.35 4.96
N ILE A 293 -19.01 -12.00 5.19
CA ILE A 293 -18.21 -12.58 4.11
C ILE A 293 -19.02 -13.74 3.50
N PRO A 294 -19.23 -13.76 2.16
CA PRO A 294 -19.86 -14.88 1.48
C PRO A 294 -19.09 -16.17 1.68
N ALA A 295 -19.80 -17.31 1.71
CA ALA A 295 -19.17 -18.62 1.68
C ALA A 295 -18.54 -18.89 0.31
N GLY A 296 -17.52 -19.72 0.24
CA GLY A 296 -16.78 -19.99 -0.99
C GLY A 296 -16.04 -18.76 -1.52
N CYS A 297 -15.99 -18.60 -2.85
CA CYS A 297 -15.39 -17.44 -3.49
C CYS A 297 -16.07 -16.15 -3.04
N ARG A 298 -15.34 -15.25 -2.39
CA ARG A 298 -15.89 -13.99 -1.83
C ARG A 298 -16.49 -13.06 -2.89
N PHE A 299 -16.03 -13.20 -4.13
CA PHE A 299 -16.49 -12.37 -5.24
C PHE A 299 -17.72 -12.93 -5.97
N HIS A 300 -18.11 -14.22 -5.76
CA HIS A 300 -19.18 -14.86 -6.52
C HIS A 300 -20.50 -14.05 -6.58
N PRO A 301 -20.97 -13.32 -5.53
CA PRO A 301 -22.24 -12.60 -5.62
C PRO A 301 -22.25 -11.46 -6.65
N ARG A 302 -21.04 -10.92 -6.95
CA ARG A 302 -20.86 -9.81 -7.91
C ARG A 302 -20.18 -10.25 -9.21
N CYS A 303 -19.76 -11.53 -9.30
CA CYS A 303 -18.96 -12.04 -10.40
C CYS A 303 -19.78 -12.19 -11.68
N PRO A 304 -19.43 -11.51 -12.78
CA PRO A 304 -20.10 -11.71 -14.06
C PRO A 304 -19.87 -13.10 -14.64
N LEU A 305 -18.64 -13.65 -14.52
CA LEU A 305 -18.30 -15.00 -14.99
C LEU A 305 -19.11 -16.08 -14.27
N TYR A 306 -19.35 -15.94 -12.97
CA TYR A 306 -20.19 -16.87 -12.20
C TYR A 306 -21.58 -17.04 -12.83
N ARG A 307 -22.19 -15.93 -13.28
CA ARG A 307 -23.50 -15.95 -13.93
C ARG A 307 -23.44 -16.52 -15.35
N GLN A 308 -22.41 -16.16 -16.11
CA GLN A 308 -22.18 -16.66 -17.48
C GLN A 308 -22.03 -18.20 -17.50
N LEU A 309 -21.40 -18.77 -16.47
CA LEU A 309 -21.19 -20.21 -16.34
C LEU A 309 -22.40 -20.95 -15.70
N GLY A 310 -23.54 -20.30 -15.52
CA GLY A 310 -24.73 -20.93 -14.93
C GLY A 310 -24.64 -21.18 -13.42
N GLU A 311 -23.94 -20.28 -12.71
CA GLU A 311 -23.85 -20.27 -11.25
C GLU A 311 -23.24 -21.55 -10.62
N PRO A 312 -22.03 -21.94 -11.01
CA PRO A 312 -21.41 -23.18 -10.57
C PRO A 312 -21.33 -23.26 -9.03
N GLU A 313 -21.76 -24.38 -8.47
CA GLU A 313 -21.83 -24.63 -7.03
C GLU A 313 -20.46 -24.45 -6.33
N ARG A 314 -19.39 -24.83 -7.01
CA ARG A 314 -18.03 -24.69 -6.51
C ARG A 314 -17.69 -23.26 -6.06
N CYS A 315 -18.17 -22.22 -6.78
CA CYS A 315 -17.97 -20.83 -6.37
C CYS A 315 -18.69 -20.46 -5.07
N ARG A 316 -19.75 -21.20 -4.69
CA ARG A 316 -20.51 -20.96 -3.47
C ARG A 316 -19.99 -21.73 -2.27
N THR A 317 -19.29 -22.84 -2.50
CA THR A 317 -18.88 -23.79 -1.46
C THR A 317 -17.39 -23.79 -1.18
N GLU A 318 -16.55 -23.48 -2.17
CA GLU A 318 -15.10 -23.53 -2.05
C GLU A 318 -14.49 -22.13 -2.23
N ASP A 319 -13.57 -21.75 -1.32
CA ASP A 319 -12.79 -20.50 -1.44
C ASP A 319 -11.55 -20.79 -2.28
N PRO A 320 -11.39 -20.15 -3.47
CA PRO A 320 -10.27 -20.44 -4.35
C PRO A 320 -8.94 -19.95 -3.76
N ALA A 321 -7.93 -20.81 -3.78
CA ALA A 321 -6.57 -20.42 -3.46
C ALA A 321 -5.94 -19.63 -4.62
N LEU A 322 -4.93 -18.79 -4.31
CA LEU A 322 -4.09 -18.19 -5.34
C LEU A 322 -3.36 -19.30 -6.10
N ALA A 323 -3.59 -19.38 -7.39
CA ALA A 323 -2.98 -20.36 -8.28
C ALA A 323 -2.29 -19.63 -9.47
N PRO A 324 -1.12 -20.11 -9.93
CA PRO A 324 -0.43 -19.52 -11.08
C PRO A 324 -1.19 -19.80 -12.39
N SER A 325 -1.11 -18.85 -13.30
CA SER A 325 -1.54 -19.05 -14.69
C SER A 325 -0.34 -19.54 -15.50
N GLY A 326 -0.25 -20.84 -15.73
CA GLY A 326 0.89 -21.44 -16.42
C GLY A 326 2.17 -21.42 -15.58
N ASN A 327 3.30 -21.02 -16.19
CA ASN A 327 4.62 -20.94 -15.54
C ASN A 327 4.97 -19.53 -15.04
N SER A 328 4.02 -18.61 -15.00
CA SER A 328 4.21 -17.23 -14.58
C SER A 328 4.08 -17.08 -13.06
N GLU A 329 4.73 -16.06 -12.47
CA GLU A 329 4.49 -15.61 -11.08
C GLU A 329 3.15 -14.89 -10.93
N HIS A 330 2.43 -14.66 -12.02
CA HIS A 330 1.10 -14.08 -12.02
C HIS A 330 0.09 -15.11 -11.51
N THR A 331 -0.50 -14.85 -10.36
CA THR A 331 -1.42 -15.75 -9.66
C THR A 331 -2.78 -15.10 -9.42
N ALA A 332 -3.85 -15.90 -9.50
CA ALA A 332 -5.20 -15.44 -9.20
C ALA A 332 -6.01 -16.49 -8.43
N ALA A 333 -6.94 -16.00 -7.61
CA ALA A 333 -7.85 -16.82 -6.79
C ALA A 333 -9.20 -16.98 -7.49
N CYS A 334 -9.24 -17.78 -8.56
CA CYS A 334 -10.46 -18.09 -9.31
C CYS A 334 -10.47 -19.54 -9.75
N HIS A 335 -11.63 -20.21 -9.63
CA HIS A 335 -11.77 -21.61 -10.06
C HIS A 335 -11.73 -21.80 -11.59
N PHE A 336 -11.99 -20.70 -12.34
CA PHE A 336 -12.21 -20.70 -13.79
C PHE A 336 -11.27 -19.73 -14.52
N ILE A 337 -10.00 -19.68 -14.12
CA ILE A 337 -9.00 -18.78 -14.74
C ILE A 337 -8.91 -19.01 -16.27
N LYS A 338 -8.93 -20.29 -16.70
CA LYS A 338 -8.78 -20.68 -18.12
C LYS A 338 -10.03 -20.42 -18.98
N GLU A 339 -11.20 -20.26 -18.37
CA GLU A 339 -12.48 -20.02 -19.05
C GLU A 339 -12.84 -18.55 -19.11
N SER A 340 -11.95 -17.70 -18.63
CA SER A 340 -12.16 -16.26 -18.57
C SER A 340 -11.52 -15.52 -19.76
N ASP A 341 -11.09 -16.21 -20.79
CA ASP A 341 -10.59 -15.64 -22.05
C ASP A 341 -11.72 -15.33 -23.05
#